data_b4d1d776a1dc9a139c8784ae13da3de4
#
_entry.id   b4d1d776a1dc9a139c8784ae13da3de4
#
_cell.length_a   1.000
_cell.length_b   1.000
_cell.length_c   1.000
_cell.angle_alpha   90.00
_cell.angle_beta   90.00
_cell.angle_gamma   90.00
#
_symmetry.space_group_name_H-M   'P 1'
#
loop_
_entity.id
_entity.type
_entity.pdbx_description
1 polymer ?
#
loop_
_entity_poly.entity_id
_entity_poly.type
_entity_poly.pdbx_seq_one_letter_code
_entity_poly.pdbx_strand_id
1 'polypeptide(L)'
;MLSTLSALYGHLAESGVIPANPAALNRSRLGLGARDASPTIRLTAAQVAALLTAAARPTVRGRYARLHATRSVAYVALLTLGLRVSEITGLDRGDRYRTGGDDVLRVLGKGGLHREVYVTELVREALSDYLAERDRLAGTANPVRRGRSGTGASPLLATRAGARCSRIDLYTQLRRIAADAGPALDGVAERVHPHALRHAYVTIALEHDAPIQHVRADVGHATIATTQHYDRGLRRRSASAADVVAKALDLYKS
;
A
#
# COMPACT_ATOMS: atom_id res chain seq x y z
N MET A 1 -22.86 -4.89 -8.55
CA MET A 1 -23.87 -5.87 -9.08
C MET A 1 -23.68 -6.18 -10.55
N LEU A 2 -23.65 -5.24 -11.50
CA LEU A 2 -23.51 -5.54 -12.94
C LEU A 2 -22.23 -6.32 -13.30
N SER A 3 -21.11 -6.08 -12.64
CA SER A 3 -19.86 -6.80 -12.87
C SER A 3 -19.92 -8.28 -12.46
N THR A 4 -20.65 -8.60 -11.40
CA THR A 4 -20.82 -9.98 -10.92
C THR A 4 -21.72 -10.78 -11.84
N LEU A 5 -22.81 -10.17 -12.32
CA LEU A 5 -23.71 -10.78 -13.29
C LEU A 5 -23.01 -11.01 -14.64
N SER A 6 -22.23 -10.03 -15.12
CA SER A 6 -21.46 -10.18 -16.36
C SER A 6 -20.42 -11.30 -16.26
N ALA A 7 -19.78 -11.47 -15.11
CA ALA A 7 -18.82 -12.56 -14.88
C ALA A 7 -19.53 -13.93 -14.85
N LEU A 8 -20.69 -14.03 -14.19
CA LEU A 8 -21.48 -15.26 -14.14
C LEU A 8 -21.93 -15.68 -15.54
N TYR A 9 -22.54 -14.76 -16.29
CA TYR A 9 -23.00 -15.06 -17.66
C TYR A 9 -21.84 -15.30 -18.62
N GLY A 10 -20.68 -14.69 -18.39
CA GLY A 10 -19.45 -15.00 -19.13
C GLY A 10 -19.05 -16.45 -18.95
N HIS A 11 -19.01 -16.92 -17.70
CA HIS A 11 -18.69 -18.32 -17.39
C HIS A 11 -19.72 -19.29 -17.98
N LEU A 12 -21.01 -18.97 -17.94
CA LEU A 12 -22.06 -19.81 -18.53
C LEU A 12 -21.97 -19.88 -20.06
N ALA A 13 -21.58 -18.79 -20.72
CA ALA A 13 -21.35 -18.77 -22.15
C ALA A 13 -20.09 -19.57 -22.56
N GLU A 14 -18.99 -19.42 -21.79
CA GLU A 14 -17.75 -20.19 -22.00
C GLU A 14 -17.97 -21.69 -21.77
N SER A 15 -18.86 -22.05 -20.84
CA SER A 15 -19.24 -23.44 -20.56
C SER A 15 -20.27 -24.01 -21.55
N GLY A 16 -20.70 -23.24 -22.56
CA GLY A 16 -21.67 -23.66 -23.57
C GLY A 16 -23.11 -23.80 -23.06
N VAL A 17 -23.40 -23.35 -21.83
CA VAL A 17 -24.76 -23.43 -21.23
C VAL A 17 -25.69 -22.40 -21.86
N ILE A 18 -25.17 -21.25 -22.31
CA ILE A 18 -25.92 -20.22 -23.02
C ILE A 18 -25.14 -19.77 -24.26
N PRO A 19 -25.80 -19.35 -25.35
CA PRO A 19 -25.15 -19.02 -26.62
C PRO A 19 -24.31 -17.75 -26.57
N ALA A 20 -24.61 -16.82 -25.66
CA ALA A 20 -23.86 -15.58 -25.46
C ALA A 20 -24.14 -14.98 -24.09
N ASN A 21 -23.25 -14.11 -23.62
CA ASN A 21 -23.42 -13.40 -22.36
C ASN A 21 -24.43 -12.24 -22.50
N PRO A 22 -25.66 -12.34 -21.96
CA PRO A 22 -26.69 -11.29 -22.08
C PRO A 22 -26.32 -10.03 -21.27
N ALA A 23 -25.38 -10.13 -20.34
CA ALA A 23 -24.87 -9.02 -19.54
C ALA A 23 -23.56 -8.45 -20.13
N ALA A 24 -23.14 -8.87 -21.32
CA ALA A 24 -22.05 -8.26 -22.08
C ALA A 24 -22.51 -6.89 -22.64
N LEU A 25 -22.62 -5.93 -21.72
CA LEU A 25 -23.00 -4.56 -22.06
C LEU A 25 -21.85 -3.90 -22.84
N ASN A 26 -22.12 -3.49 -24.08
CA ASN A 26 -21.24 -2.57 -24.76
C ASN A 26 -21.35 -1.19 -24.06
N ARG A 27 -20.45 -0.96 -23.09
CA ARG A 27 -20.43 0.24 -22.26
C ARG A 27 -20.38 1.53 -23.08
N SER A 28 -19.70 1.50 -24.22
CA SER A 28 -19.61 2.65 -25.13
C SER A 28 -20.95 2.99 -25.76
N ARG A 29 -21.77 2.00 -26.12
CA ARG A 29 -23.11 2.22 -26.69
C ARG A 29 -24.13 2.76 -25.67
N LEU A 30 -23.90 2.49 -24.38
CA LEU A 30 -24.78 2.93 -23.29
C LEU A 30 -24.36 4.29 -22.70
N GLY A 31 -23.39 4.98 -23.31
CA GLY A 31 -22.83 6.20 -22.73
C GLY A 31 -22.10 5.97 -21.39
N LEU A 32 -21.90 4.69 -21.03
CA LEU A 32 -21.15 4.27 -19.84
C LEU A 32 -19.67 4.07 -20.17
N GLY A 33 -19.16 4.79 -21.18
CA GLY A 33 -17.76 4.86 -21.51
C GLY A 33 -16.94 5.14 -20.26
N ALA A 34 -15.70 4.66 -20.22
CA ALA A 34 -14.79 4.96 -19.13
C ALA A 34 -14.87 6.46 -18.85
N ARG A 35 -15.29 6.84 -17.65
CA ARG A 35 -15.09 8.20 -17.19
C ARG A 35 -13.59 8.41 -17.24
N ASP A 36 -13.12 9.22 -18.18
CA ASP A 36 -11.69 9.51 -18.38
C ASP A 36 -11.02 10.16 -17.17
N ALA A 37 -11.81 10.56 -16.19
CA ALA A 37 -11.34 11.04 -14.90
C ALA A 37 -11.61 9.97 -13.83
N SER A 38 -10.57 9.30 -13.36
CA SER A 38 -10.64 8.57 -12.10
C SER A 38 -11.16 9.53 -11.02
N PRO A 39 -12.22 9.16 -10.25
CA PRO A 39 -12.70 9.97 -9.13
C PRO A 39 -11.65 10.09 -8.01
N THR A 40 -10.56 9.35 -8.12
CA THR A 40 -9.43 9.37 -7.18
C THR A 40 -8.63 10.65 -7.37
N ILE A 41 -8.43 11.37 -6.29
CA ILE A 41 -7.60 12.58 -6.30
C ILE A 41 -6.16 12.23 -6.67
N ARG A 42 -5.49 13.14 -7.35
CA ARG A 42 -4.05 13.10 -7.56
C ARG A 42 -3.39 13.86 -6.41
N LEU A 43 -2.54 13.18 -5.67
CA LEU A 43 -1.69 13.80 -4.66
C LEU A 43 -0.32 14.08 -5.28
N THR A 44 0.19 15.27 -5.06
CA THR A 44 1.55 15.66 -5.43
C THR A 44 2.58 15.08 -4.46
N ALA A 45 3.86 15.08 -4.84
CA ALA A 45 4.94 14.68 -3.95
C ALA A 45 4.96 15.52 -2.66
N ALA A 46 4.74 16.84 -2.76
CA ALA A 46 4.64 17.74 -1.60
C ALA A 46 3.50 17.35 -0.65
N GLN A 47 2.34 16.97 -1.18
CA GLN A 47 1.21 16.52 -0.36
C GLN A 47 1.49 15.18 0.33
N VAL A 48 2.18 14.25 -0.34
CA VAL A 48 2.60 12.98 0.26
C VAL A 48 3.65 13.22 1.35
N ALA A 49 4.59 14.15 1.14
CA ALA A 49 5.57 14.55 2.16
C ALA A 49 4.89 15.19 3.38
N ALA A 50 3.87 16.04 3.18
CA ALA A 50 3.07 16.60 4.26
C ALA A 50 2.33 15.53 5.07
N LEU A 51 1.83 14.48 4.43
CA LEU A 51 1.25 13.32 5.13
C LEU A 51 2.27 12.59 6.00
N LEU A 52 3.50 12.40 5.52
CA LEU A 52 4.58 11.80 6.31
C LEU A 52 4.92 12.67 7.54
N THR A 53 5.02 13.98 7.35
CA THR A 53 5.26 14.93 8.44
C THR A 53 4.12 14.91 9.47
N ALA A 54 2.86 14.90 9.02
CA ALA A 54 1.71 14.83 9.89
C ALA A 54 1.64 13.48 10.63
N ALA A 55 2.01 12.38 9.98
CA ALA A 55 2.03 11.05 10.58
C ALA A 55 2.99 10.94 11.77
N ALA A 56 4.05 11.73 11.79
CA ALA A 56 5.01 11.77 12.89
C ALA A 56 4.47 12.45 14.15
N ARG A 57 3.37 13.23 14.05
CA ARG A 57 2.76 13.89 15.19
C ARG A 57 1.99 12.88 16.06
N PRO A 58 2.21 12.86 17.38
CA PRO A 58 1.46 11.99 18.27
C PRO A 58 -0.02 12.37 18.31
N THR A 59 -0.91 11.46 17.97
CA THR A 59 -2.36 11.64 18.07
C THR A 59 -2.93 11.22 19.43
N VAL A 60 -2.12 10.56 20.25
CA VAL A 60 -2.45 10.12 21.61
C VAL A 60 -1.38 10.58 22.59
N ARG A 61 -1.75 10.69 23.88
CA ARG A 61 -0.82 11.07 24.95
C ARG A 61 -0.37 9.85 25.75
N GLY A 62 0.68 10.03 26.56
CA GLY A 62 1.20 9.00 27.46
C GLY A 62 2.13 7.99 26.78
N ARG A 63 2.36 6.87 27.45
CA ARG A 63 3.39 5.87 27.07
C ARG A 63 3.27 5.28 25.67
N TYR A 64 2.09 5.35 25.05
CA TYR A 64 1.85 4.84 23.70
C TYR A 64 1.94 5.91 22.60
N ALA A 65 2.21 7.17 22.96
CA ALA A 65 2.29 8.28 21.99
C ALA A 65 3.29 7.99 20.88
N ARG A 66 4.51 7.56 21.25
CA ARG A 66 5.57 7.22 20.31
C ARG A 66 5.20 6.01 19.45
N LEU A 67 4.62 4.96 20.02
CA LEU A 67 4.17 3.79 19.25
C LEU A 67 3.14 4.17 18.18
N HIS A 68 2.19 5.05 18.52
CA HIS A 68 1.20 5.52 17.56
C HIS A 68 1.82 6.36 16.46
N ALA A 69 2.71 7.28 16.79
CA ALA A 69 3.41 8.12 15.80
C ALA A 69 4.28 7.26 14.87
N THR A 70 5.16 6.42 15.40
CA THR A 70 6.04 5.56 14.58
C THR A 70 5.25 4.58 13.72
N ARG A 71 4.14 4.02 14.22
CA ARG A 71 3.23 3.20 13.41
C ARG A 71 2.58 4.00 12.28
N SER A 72 2.17 5.25 12.55
CA SER A 72 1.58 6.12 11.53
C SER A 72 2.58 6.42 10.42
N VAL A 73 3.82 6.75 10.78
CA VAL A 73 4.91 6.98 9.81
C VAL A 73 5.18 5.71 9.00
N ALA A 74 5.34 4.56 9.66
CA ALA A 74 5.56 3.28 8.99
C ALA A 74 4.43 2.93 8.00
N TYR A 75 3.18 3.20 8.39
CA TYR A 75 2.03 2.98 7.51
C TYR A 75 2.03 3.89 6.27
N VAL A 76 2.22 5.20 6.47
CA VAL A 76 2.27 6.14 5.33
C VAL A 76 3.48 5.84 4.44
N ALA A 77 4.64 5.52 5.02
CA ALA A 77 5.82 5.10 4.28
C ALA A 77 5.57 3.84 3.43
N LEU A 78 4.88 2.83 3.96
CA LEU A 78 4.50 1.64 3.18
C LEU A 78 3.57 1.98 2.01
N LEU A 79 2.70 2.98 2.15
CA LEU A 79 1.85 3.44 1.04
C LEU A 79 2.67 4.11 -0.08
N THR A 80 3.84 4.71 0.22
CA THR A 80 4.74 5.27 -0.79
C THR A 80 5.41 4.21 -1.67
N LEU A 81 5.29 2.93 -1.34
CA LEU A 81 5.69 1.81 -2.21
C LEU A 81 4.60 1.40 -3.21
N GLY A 82 3.48 2.11 -3.26
CA GLY A 82 2.36 1.77 -4.13
C GLY A 82 1.57 0.53 -3.69
N LEU A 83 1.73 0.06 -2.45
CA LEU A 83 1.03 -1.10 -1.92
C LEU A 83 -0.47 -0.82 -1.71
N ARG A 84 -1.29 -1.87 -1.89
CA ARG A 84 -2.70 -1.81 -1.50
C ARG A 84 -2.83 -1.92 0.02
N VAL A 85 -3.86 -1.28 0.60
CA VAL A 85 -4.12 -1.41 2.05
C VAL A 85 -4.29 -2.86 2.48
N SER A 86 -4.91 -3.71 1.65
CA SER A 86 -5.06 -5.15 1.93
C SER A 86 -3.73 -5.90 1.91
N GLU A 87 -2.80 -5.49 1.06
CA GLU A 87 -1.45 -6.03 1.02
C GLU A 87 -0.69 -5.63 2.29
N ILE A 88 -0.75 -4.36 2.69
CA ILE A 88 -0.12 -3.85 3.92
C ILE A 88 -0.67 -4.57 5.16
N THR A 89 -2.00 -4.72 5.26
CA THR A 89 -2.61 -5.44 6.40
C THR A 89 -2.25 -6.93 6.40
N GLY A 90 -1.93 -7.51 5.26
CA GLY A 90 -1.53 -8.91 5.13
C GLY A 90 -0.10 -9.19 5.56
N LEU A 91 0.78 -8.18 5.59
CA LEU A 91 2.20 -8.38 5.88
C LEU A 91 2.45 -8.87 7.31
N ASP A 92 3.37 -9.82 7.43
CA ASP A 92 3.98 -10.25 8.67
C ASP A 92 5.43 -9.76 8.77
N ARG A 93 6.02 -9.79 9.96
CA ARG A 93 7.43 -9.39 10.17
C ARG A 93 8.40 -10.20 9.29
N GLY A 94 8.09 -11.49 9.10
CA GLY A 94 8.89 -12.40 8.27
C GLY A 94 8.78 -12.15 6.77
N ASP A 95 7.85 -11.31 6.32
CA ASP A 95 7.76 -10.93 4.91
C ASP A 95 8.78 -9.85 4.52
N ARG A 96 9.45 -9.21 5.49
CA ARG A 96 10.61 -8.36 5.26
C ARG A 96 11.89 -9.19 5.39
N TYR A 97 12.70 -9.22 4.35
CA TYR A 97 13.96 -9.96 4.34
C TYR A 97 14.97 -9.31 3.39
N ARG A 98 16.20 -9.79 3.41
CA ARG A 98 17.27 -9.33 2.51
C ARG A 98 17.56 -10.37 1.44
N THR A 99 17.69 -9.92 0.21
CA THR A 99 18.11 -10.74 -0.93
C THR A 99 19.00 -9.92 -1.85
N GLY A 100 20.10 -10.49 -2.32
CA GLY A 100 21.05 -9.80 -3.19
C GLY A 100 21.64 -8.49 -2.63
N GLY A 101 21.64 -8.33 -1.29
CA GLY A 101 22.07 -7.10 -0.63
C GLY A 101 20.96 -6.08 -0.37
N ASP A 102 19.79 -6.26 -0.96
CA ASP A 102 18.65 -5.35 -0.86
C ASP A 102 17.62 -5.81 0.17
N ASP A 103 16.98 -4.85 0.86
CA ASP A 103 15.81 -5.10 1.68
C ASP A 103 14.57 -5.20 0.77
N VAL A 104 13.78 -6.24 0.96
CA VAL A 104 12.55 -6.49 0.18
C VAL A 104 11.38 -6.87 1.08
N LEU A 105 10.17 -6.61 0.58
CA LEU A 105 8.91 -7.12 1.13
C LEU A 105 8.32 -8.15 0.18
N ARG A 106 8.03 -9.34 0.70
CA ARG A 106 7.23 -10.34 0.00
C ARG A 106 5.75 -10.02 0.17
N VAL A 107 5.13 -9.57 -0.89
CA VAL A 107 3.75 -9.09 -0.89
C VAL A 107 2.84 -10.10 -1.57
N LEU A 108 1.78 -10.52 -0.89
CA LEU A 108 0.74 -11.36 -1.46
C LEU A 108 -0.24 -10.49 -2.26
N GLY A 109 -0.23 -10.63 -3.58
CA GLY A 109 -1.09 -9.89 -4.49
C GLY A 109 -2.46 -10.55 -4.72
N LYS A 110 -3.25 -9.91 -5.59
CA LYS A 110 -4.53 -10.48 -6.03
C LYS A 110 -4.27 -11.81 -6.77
N GLY A 111 -5.08 -12.82 -6.47
CA GLY A 111 -4.95 -14.17 -7.08
C GLY A 111 -3.93 -15.07 -6.40
N GLY A 112 -3.45 -14.73 -5.21
CA GLY A 112 -2.53 -15.58 -4.45
C GLY A 112 -1.07 -15.54 -4.91
N LEU A 113 -0.72 -14.67 -5.87
CA LEU A 113 0.64 -14.54 -6.38
C LEU A 113 1.48 -13.63 -5.48
N HIS A 114 2.67 -14.09 -5.13
CA HIS A 114 3.65 -13.28 -4.42
C HIS A 114 4.48 -12.44 -5.39
N ARG A 115 4.81 -11.22 -4.96
CA ARG A 115 5.83 -10.38 -5.58
C ARG A 115 6.77 -9.81 -4.54
N GLU A 116 7.97 -9.48 -4.96
CA GLU A 116 8.93 -8.73 -4.15
C GLU A 116 8.82 -7.24 -4.47
N VAL A 117 8.79 -6.43 -3.42
CA VAL A 117 8.81 -4.97 -3.51
C VAL A 117 10.04 -4.48 -2.75
N TYR A 118 10.88 -3.70 -3.41
CA TYR A 118 12.07 -3.13 -2.79
C TYR A 118 11.69 -2.12 -1.71
N VAL A 119 12.39 -2.20 -0.57
CA VAL A 119 12.21 -1.31 0.56
C VAL A 119 13.17 -0.13 0.39
N THR A 120 12.61 1.08 0.27
CA THR A 120 13.40 2.31 0.23
C THR A 120 13.97 2.63 1.60
N GLU A 121 14.99 3.52 1.67
CA GLU A 121 15.57 3.97 2.94
C GLU A 121 14.50 4.54 3.87
N LEU A 122 13.62 5.40 3.37
CA LEU A 122 12.48 5.95 4.12
C LEU A 122 11.65 4.86 4.80
N VAL A 123 11.30 3.82 4.06
CA VAL A 123 10.47 2.73 4.60
C VAL A 123 11.26 1.87 5.57
N ARG A 124 12.55 1.65 5.31
CA ARG A 124 13.44 0.89 6.19
C ARG A 124 13.56 1.53 7.55
N GLU A 125 13.82 2.84 7.60
CA GLU A 125 13.92 3.63 8.84
C GLU A 125 12.58 3.64 9.59
N ALA A 126 11.48 3.99 8.90
CA ALA A 126 10.16 4.05 9.50
C ALA A 126 9.72 2.70 10.12
N LEU A 127 9.99 1.59 9.43
CA LEU A 127 9.70 0.25 9.97
C LEU A 127 10.62 -0.09 11.14
N SER A 128 11.89 0.25 11.08
CA SER A 128 12.85 -0.03 12.15
C SER A 128 12.48 0.71 13.44
N ASP A 129 12.14 2.00 13.34
CA ASP A 129 11.71 2.81 14.47
C ASP A 129 10.42 2.29 15.11
N TYR A 130 9.46 1.95 14.26
CA TYR A 130 8.19 1.39 14.74
C TYR A 130 8.38 0.04 15.43
N LEU A 131 9.14 -0.87 14.83
CA LEU A 131 9.37 -2.20 15.38
C LEU A 131 10.17 -2.15 16.68
N ALA A 132 11.20 -1.29 16.75
CA ALA A 132 11.98 -1.07 17.98
C ALA A 132 11.09 -0.56 19.11
N GLU A 133 10.23 0.43 18.87
CA GLU A 133 9.32 0.96 19.88
C GLU A 133 8.27 -0.07 20.30
N ARG A 134 7.74 -0.84 19.36
CA ARG A 134 6.81 -1.93 19.63
C ARG A 134 7.43 -3.00 20.52
N ASP A 135 8.68 -3.40 20.24
CA ASP A 135 9.39 -4.42 20.99
C ASP A 135 9.79 -3.91 22.39
N ARG A 136 10.20 -2.63 22.49
CA ARG A 136 10.46 -1.98 23.77
C ARG A 136 9.24 -2.03 24.68
N LEU A 137 8.05 -1.71 24.16
CA LEU A 137 6.80 -1.75 24.94
C LEU A 137 6.35 -3.17 25.27
N ALA A 138 6.61 -4.14 24.39
CA ALA A 138 6.31 -5.54 24.63
C ALA A 138 7.22 -6.13 25.74
N GLY A 139 8.50 -5.74 25.79
CA GLY A 139 9.44 -6.14 26.84
C GLY A 139 9.10 -5.57 28.23
N THR A 140 8.41 -4.43 28.28
CA THR A 140 7.93 -3.82 29.54
C THR A 140 6.56 -4.35 30.00
N ALA A 141 5.85 -5.10 29.13
CA ALA A 141 4.59 -5.72 29.48
C ALA A 141 4.83 -7.12 30.06
N ASN A 142 4.19 -7.41 31.21
CA ASN A 142 4.26 -8.69 31.92
C ASN A 142 4.11 -9.88 30.92
N PRO A 143 5.04 -10.87 30.91
CA PRO A 143 5.06 -11.96 29.93
C PRO A 143 3.81 -12.85 29.90
N VAL A 144 2.96 -12.76 30.95
CA VAL A 144 1.72 -13.55 31.05
C VAL A 144 0.65 -13.21 29.99
N ARG A 145 0.76 -12.06 29.29
CA ARG A 145 -0.19 -11.64 28.25
C ARG A 145 0.30 -11.80 26.80
N ARG A 146 1.28 -12.63 26.54
CA ARG A 146 1.53 -13.09 25.16
C ARG A 146 0.37 -13.99 24.75
N GLY A 147 -0.70 -13.37 24.28
CA GLY A 147 -1.84 -14.09 23.73
C GLY A 147 -1.33 -15.13 22.74
N ARG A 148 -1.69 -16.39 22.97
CA ARG A 148 -1.53 -17.50 22.06
C ARG A 148 -2.34 -17.19 20.80
N SER A 149 -1.78 -16.37 19.90
CA SER A 149 -2.24 -16.36 18.51
C SER A 149 -1.74 -17.67 17.90
N GLY A 150 -2.64 -18.60 17.72
CA GLY A 150 -2.34 -20.00 17.35
C GLY A 150 -1.79 -20.21 15.95
N THR A 151 -1.27 -19.18 15.28
CA THR A 151 -0.76 -19.26 13.91
C THR A 151 0.72 -18.85 13.76
N GLY A 152 1.44 -18.53 14.83
CA GLY A 152 2.84 -18.09 14.72
C GLY A 152 3.07 -16.79 13.95
N ALA A 153 2.03 -16.23 13.34
CA ALA A 153 2.08 -15.03 12.52
C ALA A 153 2.27 -13.79 13.39
N SER A 154 3.32 -13.00 13.10
CA SER A 154 3.57 -11.73 13.76
C SER A 154 3.29 -10.60 12.78
N PRO A 155 2.13 -9.91 12.87
CA PRO A 155 1.76 -8.88 11.90
C PRO A 155 2.80 -7.76 11.87
N LEU A 156 3.15 -7.29 10.66
CA LEU A 156 4.08 -6.17 10.49
C LEU A 156 3.51 -4.92 11.17
N LEU A 157 2.28 -4.53 10.83
CA LEU A 157 1.55 -3.47 11.52
C LEU A 157 0.53 -4.07 12.49
N ALA A 158 0.63 -3.69 13.76
CA ALA A 158 -0.21 -4.21 14.83
C ALA A 158 -0.93 -3.10 15.58
N THR A 159 -2.08 -3.43 16.16
CA THR A 159 -2.78 -2.62 17.14
C THR A 159 -1.96 -2.56 18.44
N ARG A 160 -2.40 -1.71 19.38
CA ARG A 160 -1.82 -1.66 20.72
C ARG A 160 -1.85 -3.01 21.47
N ALA A 161 -2.86 -3.82 21.18
CA ALA A 161 -3.02 -5.16 21.76
C ALA A 161 -2.16 -6.24 21.06
N GLY A 162 -1.39 -5.88 20.03
CA GLY A 162 -0.58 -6.81 19.26
C GLY A 162 -1.32 -7.53 18.13
N ALA A 163 -2.62 -7.34 17.99
CA ALA A 163 -3.41 -7.89 16.90
C ALA A 163 -3.11 -7.18 15.56
N ARG A 164 -3.33 -7.85 14.45
CA ARG A 164 -3.21 -7.29 13.10
C ARG A 164 -4.12 -6.07 12.94
N CYS A 165 -3.61 -4.98 12.38
CA CYS A 165 -4.43 -3.83 12.01
C CYS A 165 -5.39 -4.23 10.88
N SER A 166 -6.67 -3.85 11.00
CA SER A 166 -7.65 -4.03 9.94
C SER A 166 -7.52 -2.95 8.87
N ARG A 167 -8.14 -3.17 7.71
CA ARG A 167 -8.22 -2.15 6.65
C ARG A 167 -8.96 -0.89 7.12
N ILE A 168 -9.96 -1.05 7.99
CA ILE A 168 -10.75 0.05 8.55
C ILE A 168 -9.88 0.87 9.50
N ASP A 169 -9.08 0.22 10.36
CA ASP A 169 -8.16 0.92 11.27
C ASP A 169 -7.19 1.81 10.49
N LEU A 170 -6.55 1.24 9.45
CA LEU A 170 -5.59 1.97 8.63
C LEU A 170 -6.25 3.08 7.79
N TYR A 171 -7.44 2.84 7.27
CA TYR A 171 -8.22 3.87 6.57
C TYR A 171 -8.53 5.05 7.51
N THR A 172 -9.08 4.76 8.70
CA THR A 172 -9.41 5.77 9.70
C THR A 172 -8.17 6.53 10.16
N GLN A 173 -7.05 5.83 10.35
CA GLN A 173 -5.77 6.44 10.71
C GLN A 173 -5.30 7.41 9.64
N LEU A 174 -5.32 7.02 8.35
CA LEU A 174 -4.93 7.89 7.24
C LEU A 174 -5.81 9.13 7.15
N ARG A 175 -7.12 9.00 7.35
CA ARG A 175 -8.06 10.12 7.36
C ARG A 175 -7.71 11.15 8.44
N ARG A 176 -7.34 10.70 9.63
CA ARG A 176 -6.88 11.58 10.72
C ARG A 176 -5.56 12.28 10.35
N ILE A 177 -4.59 11.51 9.84
CA ILE A 177 -3.31 12.09 9.38
C ILE A 177 -3.55 13.17 8.32
N ALA A 178 -4.44 12.93 7.37
CA ALA A 178 -4.75 13.89 6.32
C ALA A 178 -5.40 15.17 6.87
N ALA A 179 -6.29 15.05 7.85
CA ALA A 179 -6.90 16.19 8.51
C ALA A 179 -5.87 17.04 9.30
N ASP A 180 -4.83 16.38 9.83
CA ASP A 180 -3.76 17.03 10.60
C ASP A 180 -2.59 17.53 9.73
N ALA A 181 -2.63 17.31 8.41
CA ALA A 181 -1.51 17.64 7.51
C ALA A 181 -1.40 19.15 7.21
N GLY A 182 -2.43 19.94 7.58
CA GLY A 182 -2.41 21.39 7.45
C GLY A 182 -2.61 21.89 6.01
N PRO A 183 -2.14 23.12 5.70
CA PRO A 183 -2.48 23.80 4.45
C PRO A 183 -2.12 23.05 3.16
N ALA A 184 -1.13 22.18 3.21
CA ALA A 184 -0.73 21.39 2.04
C ALA A 184 -1.86 20.49 1.49
N LEU A 185 -2.83 20.13 2.35
CA LEU A 185 -3.97 19.28 1.99
C LEU A 185 -5.32 20.02 2.05
N ASP A 186 -5.33 21.34 2.16
CA ASP A 186 -6.57 22.12 2.17
C ASP A 186 -7.41 21.81 0.92
N GLY A 187 -8.71 21.58 1.14
CA GLY A 187 -9.68 21.24 0.09
C GLY A 187 -9.57 19.80 -0.46
N VAL A 188 -8.55 19.03 -0.09
CA VAL A 188 -8.38 17.64 -0.54
C VAL A 188 -8.26 16.61 0.58
N ALA A 189 -8.04 17.04 1.82
CA ALA A 189 -7.81 16.14 2.97
C ALA A 189 -8.93 15.09 3.13
N GLU A 190 -10.19 15.49 2.95
CA GLU A 190 -11.34 14.58 3.05
C GLU A 190 -11.40 13.52 1.95
N ARG A 191 -10.66 13.68 0.88
CA ARG A 191 -10.61 12.76 -0.26
C ARG A 191 -9.38 11.85 -0.21
N VAL A 192 -8.48 12.07 0.76
CA VAL A 192 -7.29 11.21 0.94
C VAL A 192 -7.72 9.83 1.44
N HIS A 193 -7.30 8.81 0.74
CA HIS A 193 -7.51 7.41 1.08
C HIS A 193 -6.36 6.54 0.53
N PRO A 194 -6.17 5.30 0.97
CA PRO A 194 -5.01 4.49 0.57
C PRO A 194 -4.82 4.35 -0.94
N HIS A 195 -5.91 4.27 -1.69
CA HIS A 195 -5.83 4.16 -3.15
C HIS A 195 -5.34 5.47 -3.80
N ALA A 196 -5.61 6.64 -3.18
CA ALA A 196 -5.08 7.93 -3.65
C ALA A 196 -3.55 7.98 -3.53
N LEU A 197 -2.96 7.43 -2.45
CA LEU A 197 -1.50 7.35 -2.31
C LEU A 197 -0.89 6.37 -3.32
N ARG A 198 -1.56 5.26 -3.61
CA ARG A 198 -1.11 4.35 -4.67
C ARG A 198 -1.20 5.01 -6.06
N HIS A 199 -2.21 5.82 -6.30
CA HIS A 199 -2.29 6.66 -7.51
C HIS A 199 -1.14 7.66 -7.56
N ALA A 200 -0.85 8.33 -6.43
CA ALA A 200 0.28 9.25 -6.32
C ALA A 200 1.61 8.54 -6.62
N TYR A 201 1.84 7.33 -6.08
CA TYR A 201 3.01 6.52 -6.42
C TYR A 201 3.19 6.36 -7.93
N VAL A 202 2.14 5.93 -8.63
CA VAL A 202 2.20 5.72 -10.09
C VAL A 202 2.46 7.03 -10.82
N THR A 203 1.75 8.10 -10.46
CA THR A 203 1.85 9.40 -11.12
C THR A 203 3.23 10.01 -10.91
N ILE A 204 3.70 10.08 -9.65
CA ILE A 204 5.01 10.64 -9.31
C ILE A 204 6.13 9.84 -9.98
N ALA A 205 6.06 8.50 -9.98
CA ALA A 205 7.06 7.67 -10.62
C ALA A 205 7.16 7.97 -12.12
N LEU A 206 6.01 8.08 -12.82
CA LEU A 206 5.98 8.38 -14.25
C LEU A 206 6.40 9.82 -14.55
N GLU A 207 6.05 10.80 -13.72
CA GLU A 207 6.48 12.19 -13.83
C GLU A 207 8.01 12.36 -13.65
N HIS A 208 8.67 11.38 -12.99
CA HIS A 208 10.11 11.33 -12.81
C HIS A 208 10.78 10.23 -13.66
N ASP A 209 10.21 9.92 -14.80
CA ASP A 209 10.76 9.04 -15.84
C ASP A 209 11.04 7.59 -15.40
N ALA A 210 10.38 7.10 -14.36
CA ALA A 210 10.49 5.69 -14.00
C ALA A 210 9.89 4.81 -15.12
N PRO A 211 10.60 3.75 -15.55
CA PRO A 211 10.10 2.86 -16.60
C PRO A 211 8.75 2.27 -16.23
N ILE A 212 7.76 2.40 -17.12
CA ILE A 212 6.37 1.99 -16.86
C ILE A 212 6.23 0.50 -16.52
N GLN A 213 7.11 -0.35 -17.07
CA GLN A 213 7.15 -1.78 -16.73
C GLN A 213 7.53 -2.01 -15.25
N HIS A 214 8.42 -1.19 -14.68
CA HIS A 214 8.81 -1.27 -13.27
C HIS A 214 7.68 -0.79 -12.38
N VAL A 215 7.07 0.36 -12.72
CA VAL A 215 5.89 0.87 -12.00
C VAL A 215 4.76 -0.17 -11.97
N ARG A 216 4.48 -0.83 -13.11
CA ARG A 216 3.46 -1.88 -13.20
C ARG A 216 3.81 -3.11 -12.35
N ALA A 217 5.07 -3.52 -12.33
CA ALA A 217 5.55 -4.64 -11.52
C ALA A 217 5.39 -4.34 -10.03
N ASP A 218 5.76 -3.12 -9.58
CA ASP A 218 5.66 -2.69 -8.19
C ASP A 218 4.23 -2.67 -7.70
N VAL A 219 3.32 -2.10 -8.49
CA VAL A 219 1.91 -2.03 -8.10
C VAL A 219 1.15 -3.35 -8.34
N GLY A 220 1.71 -4.32 -9.04
CA GLY A 220 1.06 -5.60 -9.31
C GLY A 220 -0.26 -5.42 -10.05
N HIS A 221 -0.25 -4.69 -11.18
CA HIS A 221 -1.41 -4.58 -12.06
C HIS A 221 -1.54 -5.84 -12.92
N ALA A 222 -2.64 -6.56 -12.77
CA ALA A 222 -2.90 -7.90 -13.28
C ALA A 222 -3.09 -8.01 -14.80
N THR A 223 -2.73 -7.04 -15.62
CA THR A 223 -3.01 -7.05 -17.07
C THR A 223 -1.78 -7.19 -17.95
N ILE A 224 -0.82 -7.99 -17.58
CA ILE A 224 0.00 -8.77 -18.52
C ILE A 224 0.26 -10.10 -17.81
N ALA A 225 -0.76 -10.93 -17.77
CA ALA A 225 -0.64 -12.32 -17.43
C ALA A 225 0.24 -12.99 -18.49
N THR A 226 1.10 -13.83 -18.05
CA THR A 226 1.71 -14.96 -18.72
C THR A 226 3.13 -14.87 -19.23
N THR A 227 3.84 -13.75 -19.27
CA THR A 227 5.20 -13.82 -19.83
C THR A 227 6.33 -13.41 -18.89
N GLN A 228 6.06 -13.07 -17.64
CA GLN A 228 7.09 -12.58 -16.70
C GLN A 228 7.52 -13.57 -15.61
N HIS A 229 7.44 -14.84 -15.89
CA HIS A 229 8.12 -15.85 -15.05
C HIS A 229 9.65 -15.79 -15.18
N TYR A 230 10.18 -14.96 -16.08
CA TYR A 230 11.59 -14.96 -16.46
C TYR A 230 12.39 -13.71 -16.14
N ASP A 231 11.79 -12.63 -15.61
CA ASP A 231 12.51 -11.36 -15.41
C ASP A 231 13.00 -11.10 -13.98
N ARG A 232 13.00 -12.14 -13.13
CA ARG A 232 13.50 -12.03 -11.75
C ARG A 232 14.99 -11.68 -11.66
N GLY A 233 15.74 -11.85 -12.74
CA GLY A 233 17.18 -11.60 -12.76
C GLY A 233 17.61 -10.21 -13.24
N LEU A 234 16.72 -9.42 -13.83
CA LEU A 234 17.07 -8.14 -14.48
C LEU A 234 16.58 -6.90 -13.72
N ARG A 235 15.74 -7.07 -12.70
CA ARG A 235 15.22 -5.96 -11.93
C ARG A 235 16.25 -5.50 -10.91
N ARG A 236 17.06 -4.50 -11.28
CA ARG A 236 18.00 -3.85 -10.36
C ARG A 236 17.27 -2.84 -9.50
N ARG A 237 17.69 -2.69 -8.23
CA ARG A 237 17.17 -1.70 -7.31
C ARG A 237 17.25 -0.28 -7.88
N SER A 238 18.35 0.06 -8.56
CA SER A 238 18.58 1.37 -9.19
C SER A 238 17.52 1.75 -10.24
N ALA A 239 16.70 0.79 -10.68
CA ALA A 239 15.58 0.99 -11.59
C ALA A 239 14.22 0.80 -10.89
N SER A 240 14.18 0.73 -9.55
CA SER A 240 12.93 0.62 -8.79
C SER A 240 12.18 1.94 -8.83
N ALA A 241 10.90 1.90 -9.22
CA ALA A 241 10.04 3.08 -9.16
C ALA A 241 9.84 3.60 -7.73
N ALA A 242 9.98 2.74 -6.71
CA ALA A 242 9.92 3.14 -5.31
C ALA A 242 11.06 4.11 -4.94
N ASP A 243 12.28 3.88 -5.44
CA ASP A 243 13.41 4.77 -5.19
C ASP A 243 13.24 6.13 -5.90
N VAL A 244 12.64 6.14 -7.10
CA VAL A 244 12.32 7.40 -7.80
C VAL A 244 11.32 8.23 -6.99
N VAL A 245 10.25 7.61 -6.50
CA VAL A 245 9.26 8.27 -5.64
C VAL A 245 9.89 8.74 -4.34
N ALA A 246 10.72 7.92 -3.69
CA ALA A 246 11.42 8.32 -2.47
C ALA A 246 12.31 9.54 -2.67
N LYS A 247 13.08 9.60 -3.78
CA LYS A 247 13.88 10.78 -4.15
C LYS A 247 13.02 12.02 -4.35
N ALA A 248 11.89 11.89 -5.06
CA ALA A 248 10.96 13.00 -5.25
C ALA A 248 10.38 13.51 -3.92
N LEU A 249 10.09 12.63 -2.97
CA LEU A 249 9.61 13.00 -1.64
C LEU A 249 10.69 13.65 -0.77
N ASP A 250 11.95 13.24 -0.92
CA ASP A 250 13.08 13.83 -0.16
C ASP A 250 13.33 15.30 -0.53
N LEU A 251 13.00 15.72 -1.75
CA LEU A 251 13.08 17.13 -2.17
C LEU A 251 12.16 18.06 -1.36
N TYR A 252 11.21 17.55 -0.63
CA TYR A 252 10.26 18.32 0.19
C TYR A 252 10.51 18.19 1.69
N LYS A 253 11.62 17.55 2.12
CA LYS A 253 12.01 17.46 3.53
C LYS A 253 12.94 18.60 3.97
N SER A 254 13.53 19.34 3.04
CA SER A 254 14.37 20.52 3.23
C SER A 254 13.55 21.80 3.12
#